data_40eef6a153cc8136d6472a0974e7d06f
#
_entry.id   40eef6a153cc8136d6472a0974e7d06f
#
_cell.length_a   1.000
_cell.length_b   1.000
_cell.length_c   1.000
_cell.angle_alpha   90.00
_cell.angle_beta   90.00
_cell.angle_gamma   90.00
#
_symmetry.space_group_name_H-M   'P 1'
#
loop_
_entity.id
_entity.type
_entity.pdbx_description
1 polymer ?
#
loop_
_entity_poly.entity_id
_entity_poly.type
_entity_poly.pdbx_seq_one_letter_code
_entity_poly.pdbx_strand_id
1 'polypeptide(L)'
;MPPQPHLDSDCRGVASILARVGDKWSVFVIMLLGDGPRRFNEIKRMVGGISQRMLTLTLRGLERDGLVTRTVFPTIPPRVDYELTDLGRGLWQPVEALGKWASDHQAEIEDARARFDRRNEPADLPTNRVAR
;
A
#
# COMPACT_ATOMS: atom_id res chain seq x y z
N MET A 1 -6.66 -29.76 7.47
CA MET A 1 -6.73 -28.51 8.22
C MET A 1 -5.51 -27.68 7.93
N PRO A 2 -5.71 -26.45 7.53
CA PRO A 2 -4.55 -25.62 7.28
C PRO A 2 -3.76 -25.42 8.58
N PRO A 3 -2.45 -25.30 8.48
CA PRO A 3 -1.65 -25.04 9.68
C PRO A 3 -2.06 -23.73 10.32
N GLN A 4 -2.03 -23.70 11.63
CA GLN A 4 -2.27 -22.48 12.36
C GLN A 4 -1.16 -21.49 12.03
N PRO A 5 -1.46 -20.19 12.01
CA PRO A 5 -0.43 -19.19 11.76
C PRO A 5 0.49 -19.05 12.98
N HIS A 6 1.31 -20.06 13.18
CA HIS A 6 2.31 -19.99 14.23
C HIS A 6 3.44 -19.07 13.78
N LEU A 7 4.11 -18.48 14.74
CA LEU A 7 5.24 -17.62 14.46
C LEU A 7 6.52 -18.44 14.28
N ASP A 8 6.43 -19.48 13.46
CA ASP A 8 7.62 -20.20 13.06
C ASP A 8 8.30 -19.45 11.90
N SER A 9 9.44 -19.96 11.45
CA SER A 9 10.23 -19.28 10.44
C SER A 9 9.45 -19.08 9.13
N ASP A 10 8.62 -20.06 8.75
CA ASP A 10 7.85 -19.97 7.51
C ASP A 10 6.76 -18.90 7.63
N CYS A 11 6.06 -18.87 8.76
CA CYS A 11 5.02 -17.85 8.97
C CYS A 11 5.61 -16.45 9.07
N ARG A 12 6.79 -16.31 9.67
CA ARG A 12 7.45 -15.00 9.74
C ARG A 12 7.88 -14.52 8.35
N GLY A 13 8.34 -15.45 7.50
CA GLY A 13 8.69 -15.11 6.13
C GLY A 13 7.48 -14.62 5.34
N VAL A 14 6.39 -15.35 5.42
CA VAL A 14 5.14 -14.96 4.77
C VAL A 14 4.63 -13.64 5.35
N ALA A 15 4.68 -13.47 6.67
CA ALA A 15 4.22 -12.25 7.31
C ALA A 15 5.01 -11.03 6.85
N SER A 16 6.32 -11.19 6.65
CA SER A 16 7.16 -10.11 6.14
C SER A 16 6.73 -9.67 4.72
N ILE A 17 6.42 -10.63 3.87
CA ILE A 17 5.94 -10.35 2.53
C ILE A 17 4.58 -9.66 2.58
N LEU A 18 3.67 -10.16 3.42
CA LEU A 18 2.35 -9.57 3.57
C LEU A 18 2.42 -8.16 4.12
N ALA A 19 3.36 -7.89 5.02
CA ALA A 19 3.56 -6.54 5.53
C ALA A 19 3.94 -5.58 4.41
N ARG A 20 4.78 -6.04 3.47
CA ARG A 20 5.14 -5.22 2.30
C ARG A 20 3.92 -4.98 1.42
N VAL A 21 3.19 -6.04 1.11
CA VAL A 21 2.04 -5.99 0.20
C VAL A 21 0.87 -5.24 0.84
N GLY A 22 0.75 -5.28 2.17
CA GLY A 22 -0.34 -4.61 2.88
C GLY A 22 -0.13 -3.12 3.10
N ASP A 23 1.05 -2.61 2.83
CA ASP A 23 1.31 -1.18 2.92
C ASP A 23 0.60 -0.45 1.79
N LYS A 24 -0.18 0.57 2.14
CA LYS A 24 -1.02 1.24 1.14
C LYS A 24 -0.20 1.88 0.02
N TRP A 25 0.97 2.42 0.34
CA TRP A 25 1.80 3.06 -0.69
C TRP A 25 2.36 2.03 -1.66
N SER A 26 2.76 0.86 -1.14
CA SER A 26 3.20 -0.25 -1.99
C SER A 26 2.08 -0.72 -2.90
N VAL A 27 0.86 -0.85 -2.38
CA VAL A 27 -0.31 -1.23 -3.17
C VAL A 27 -0.54 -0.23 -4.31
N PHE A 28 -0.52 1.07 -3.99
CA PHE A 28 -0.76 2.10 -5.01
C PHE A 28 0.33 2.07 -6.09
N VAL A 29 1.59 1.93 -5.70
CA VAL A 29 2.69 1.88 -6.67
C VAL A 29 2.57 0.67 -7.59
N ILE A 30 2.29 -0.51 -7.02
CA ILE A 30 2.12 -1.72 -7.82
C ILE A 30 0.99 -1.55 -8.83
N MET A 31 -0.13 -0.98 -8.39
CA MET A 31 -1.26 -0.75 -9.28
C MET A 31 -0.89 0.19 -10.42
N LEU A 32 -0.17 1.27 -10.13
CA LEU A 32 0.22 2.24 -11.15
C LEU A 32 1.18 1.65 -12.17
N LEU A 33 2.06 0.75 -11.75
CA LEU A 33 3.06 0.16 -12.63
C LEU A 33 2.49 -0.98 -13.46
N GLY A 34 1.24 -1.35 -13.25
CA GLY A 34 0.60 -2.40 -14.03
C GLY A 34 0.53 -2.10 -15.51
N ASP A 35 0.46 -0.82 -15.89
CA ASP A 35 0.36 -0.41 -17.28
C ASP A 35 1.72 -0.23 -17.97
N GLY A 36 2.80 -0.32 -17.23
CA GLY A 36 4.14 -0.19 -17.79
C GLY A 36 5.05 0.67 -16.94
N PRO A 37 6.27 0.93 -17.42
CA PRO A 37 7.25 1.70 -16.67
C PRO A 37 6.77 3.15 -16.44
N ARG A 38 7.20 3.70 -15.29
CA ARG A 38 6.90 5.10 -14.96
C ARG A 38 8.10 5.73 -14.27
N ARG A 39 8.22 7.03 -14.44
CA ARG A 39 9.28 7.81 -13.80
C ARG A 39 8.88 8.14 -12.36
N PHE A 40 9.89 8.40 -11.53
CA PHE A 40 9.68 8.74 -10.13
C PHE A 40 8.66 9.86 -9.93
N ASN A 41 8.86 10.98 -10.62
CA ASN A 41 7.97 12.13 -10.46
C ASN A 41 6.57 11.87 -10.98
N GLU A 42 6.45 11.03 -11.97
CA GLU A 42 5.16 10.60 -12.49
C GLU A 42 4.40 9.78 -11.45
N ILE A 43 5.10 8.81 -10.84
CA ILE A 43 4.51 8.01 -9.77
C ILE A 43 4.08 8.89 -8.61
N LYS A 44 4.96 9.83 -8.21
CA LYS A 44 4.67 10.74 -7.10
C LYS A 44 3.40 11.55 -7.36
N ARG A 45 3.26 12.06 -8.57
CA ARG A 45 2.10 12.86 -8.94
C ARG A 45 0.83 12.01 -8.97
N MET A 46 0.92 10.81 -9.52
CA MET A 46 -0.24 9.95 -9.70
C MET A 46 -0.74 9.36 -8.38
N VAL A 47 0.18 9.00 -7.49
CA VAL A 47 -0.22 8.50 -6.17
C VAL A 47 -0.88 9.61 -5.36
N GLY A 48 -0.31 10.81 -5.39
CA GLY A 48 -0.84 11.94 -4.64
C GLY A 48 -0.65 11.78 -3.13
N GLY A 49 -0.32 12.87 -2.47
CA GLY A 49 -0.23 12.87 -1.01
C GLY A 49 0.95 12.14 -0.40
N ILE A 50 1.80 11.54 -1.19
CA ILE A 50 2.99 10.86 -0.68
C ILE A 50 4.17 11.83 -0.70
N SER A 51 4.96 11.83 0.39
CA SER A 51 6.18 12.62 0.42
C SER A 51 7.25 11.97 -0.44
N GLN A 52 8.22 12.78 -0.88
CA GLN A 52 9.35 12.26 -1.65
C GLN A 52 10.10 11.19 -0.86
N ARG A 53 10.30 11.43 0.44
CA ARG A 53 10.99 10.47 1.30
C ARG A 53 10.24 9.15 1.36
N MET A 54 8.93 9.20 1.56
CA MET A 54 8.13 7.97 1.68
C MET A 54 8.11 7.21 0.37
N LEU A 55 7.98 7.92 -0.76
CA LEU A 55 8.00 7.24 -2.06
C LEU A 55 9.36 6.59 -2.30
N THR A 56 10.46 7.27 -1.97
CA THR A 56 11.79 6.69 -2.10
C THR A 56 11.89 5.40 -1.28
N LEU A 57 11.43 5.43 -0.03
CA LEU A 57 11.48 4.25 0.84
C LEU A 57 10.62 3.12 0.29
N THR A 58 9.44 3.45 -0.20
CA THR A 58 8.51 2.46 -0.77
C THR A 58 9.13 1.79 -2.00
N LEU A 59 9.66 2.59 -2.91
CA LEU A 59 10.27 2.05 -4.14
C LEU A 59 11.50 1.21 -3.84
N ARG A 60 12.32 1.65 -2.88
CA ARG A 60 13.50 0.87 -2.48
C ARG A 60 13.09 -0.47 -1.86
N GLY A 61 12.03 -0.47 -1.05
CA GLY A 61 11.52 -1.70 -0.48
C GLY A 61 11.02 -2.67 -1.54
N LEU A 62 10.28 -2.16 -2.53
CA LEU A 62 9.78 -2.98 -3.62
C LEU A 62 10.93 -3.51 -4.49
N GLU A 63 11.93 -2.70 -4.73
CA GLU A 63 13.12 -3.11 -5.47
C GLU A 63 13.89 -4.19 -4.71
N ARG A 64 14.07 -4.00 -3.41
CA ARG A 64 14.75 -4.97 -2.56
C ARG A 64 14.05 -6.32 -2.57
N ASP A 65 12.73 -6.32 -2.62
CA ASP A 65 11.94 -7.54 -2.63
C ASP A 65 11.83 -8.16 -4.02
N GLY A 66 12.45 -7.56 -5.03
CA GLY A 66 12.45 -8.10 -6.38
C GLY A 66 11.15 -7.88 -7.14
N LEU A 67 10.30 -6.98 -6.66
CA LEU A 67 9.00 -6.71 -7.29
C LEU A 67 9.09 -5.62 -8.36
N VAL A 68 10.11 -4.77 -8.28
CA VAL A 68 10.28 -3.62 -9.15
C VAL A 68 11.75 -3.54 -9.55
N THR A 69 12.01 -3.15 -10.80
CA THR A 69 13.36 -2.78 -11.24
C THR A 69 13.45 -1.28 -11.36
N ARG A 70 14.64 -0.78 -11.11
CA ARG A 70 14.98 0.64 -11.24
C ARG A 70 16.03 0.76 -12.32
N THR A 71 15.72 1.52 -13.37
CA THR A 71 16.63 1.73 -14.49
C THR A 71 16.99 3.20 -14.56
N VAL A 72 18.30 3.49 -14.52
CA VAL A 72 18.80 4.84 -14.65
C VAL A 72 19.27 5.05 -16.08
N PHE A 73 18.75 6.09 -16.73
CA PHE A 73 19.17 6.47 -18.06
C PHE A 73 20.15 7.66 -17.95
N PRO A 74 21.31 7.59 -18.60
CA PRO A 74 22.33 8.65 -18.48
C PRO A 74 21.99 9.84 -19.38
N THR A 75 20.81 10.38 -19.24
CA THR A 75 20.37 11.59 -19.91
C THR A 75 20.68 12.81 -19.04
N ILE A 76 20.48 14.02 -19.58
CA ILE A 76 20.64 15.27 -18.85
C ILE A 76 19.33 16.02 -18.92
N PRO A 77 18.59 16.15 -17.81
CA PRO A 77 18.86 15.52 -16.50
C PRO A 77 18.68 14.01 -16.53
N PRO A 78 19.26 13.28 -15.56
CA PRO A 78 19.11 11.83 -15.51
C PRO A 78 17.66 11.42 -15.36
N ARG A 79 17.29 10.34 -16.04
CA ARG A 79 15.95 9.78 -15.94
C ARG A 79 16.00 8.44 -15.22
N VAL A 80 15.07 8.24 -14.31
CA VAL A 80 14.97 6.98 -13.57
C VAL A 80 13.58 6.42 -13.80
N ASP A 81 13.51 5.23 -14.36
CA ASP A 81 12.27 4.53 -14.61
C ASP A 81 12.13 3.35 -13.65
N TYR A 82 10.90 3.12 -13.21
CA TYR A 82 10.54 1.97 -12.38
C TYR A 82 9.56 1.10 -13.13
N GLU A 83 9.74 -0.21 -13.04
CA GLU A 83 8.92 -1.16 -13.77
C GLU A 83 8.72 -2.41 -12.94
N LEU A 84 7.54 -3.03 -13.03
CA LEU A 84 7.30 -4.30 -12.37
C LEU A 84 8.17 -5.39 -12.99
N THR A 85 8.74 -6.23 -12.15
CA THR A 85 9.37 -7.49 -12.61
C THR A 85 8.27 -8.50 -12.91
N ASP A 86 8.64 -9.67 -13.44
CA ASP A 86 7.66 -10.75 -13.61
C ASP A 86 7.05 -11.15 -12.28
N LEU A 87 7.85 -11.16 -11.21
CA LEU A 87 7.34 -11.41 -9.87
C LEU A 87 6.33 -10.34 -9.45
N GLY A 88 6.66 -9.07 -9.70
CA GLY A 88 5.74 -7.96 -9.40
C GLY A 88 4.46 -8.04 -10.21
N ARG A 89 4.54 -8.46 -11.46
CA ARG A 89 3.36 -8.63 -12.30
C ARG A 89 2.45 -9.74 -11.76
N GLY A 90 3.04 -10.79 -11.21
CA GLY A 90 2.24 -11.84 -10.57
C GLY A 90 1.47 -11.35 -9.37
N LEU A 91 2.00 -10.32 -8.70
CA LEU A 91 1.34 -9.73 -7.55
C LEU A 91 0.25 -8.72 -7.97
N TRP A 92 0.34 -8.16 -9.17
CA TRP A 92 -0.55 -7.08 -9.61
C TRP A 92 -2.03 -7.49 -9.58
N GLN A 93 -2.35 -8.69 -10.06
CA GLN A 93 -3.74 -9.15 -10.09
C GLN A 93 -4.39 -9.23 -8.71
N PRO A 94 -3.79 -9.90 -7.72
CA PRO A 94 -4.40 -9.92 -6.39
C PRO A 94 -4.46 -8.53 -5.74
N VAL A 95 -3.48 -7.67 -6.02
CA VAL A 95 -3.50 -6.30 -5.49
C VAL A 95 -4.64 -5.49 -6.13
N GLU A 96 -4.81 -5.62 -7.44
CA GLU A 96 -5.91 -4.95 -8.13
C GLU A 96 -7.26 -5.43 -7.62
N ALA A 97 -7.41 -6.74 -7.44
CA ALA A 97 -8.65 -7.31 -6.93
C ALA A 97 -8.95 -6.79 -5.53
N LEU A 98 -7.92 -6.68 -4.69
CA LEU A 98 -8.09 -6.15 -3.34
C LEU A 98 -8.49 -4.68 -3.38
N GLY A 99 -7.85 -3.89 -4.22
CA GLY A 99 -8.20 -2.49 -4.40
C GLY A 99 -9.61 -2.29 -4.90
N LYS A 100 -10.03 -3.13 -5.84
CA LYS A 100 -11.39 -3.08 -6.36
C LYS A 100 -12.40 -3.43 -5.28
N TRP A 101 -12.12 -4.47 -4.49
CA TRP A 101 -12.99 -4.84 -3.38
C TRP A 101 -13.16 -3.67 -2.40
N ALA A 102 -12.05 -3.02 -2.06
CA ALA A 102 -12.08 -1.89 -1.14
C ALA A 102 -12.92 -0.74 -1.72
N SER A 103 -12.74 -0.46 -2.99
CA SER A 103 -13.51 0.60 -3.66
C SER A 103 -14.99 0.27 -3.70
N ASP A 104 -15.34 -0.98 -4.02
CA ASP A 104 -16.72 -1.41 -4.13
C ASP A 104 -17.44 -1.40 -2.78
N HIS A 105 -16.72 -1.55 -1.69
CA HIS A 105 -17.30 -1.66 -0.35
C HIS A 105 -17.00 -0.45 0.54
N GLN A 106 -16.41 0.60 -0.04
CA GLN A 106 -16.00 1.77 0.74
C GLN A 106 -17.17 2.38 1.51
N ALA A 107 -18.29 2.60 0.85
CA ALA A 107 -19.45 3.23 1.48
C ALA A 107 -19.96 2.38 2.63
N GLU A 108 -20.05 1.06 2.41
CA GLU A 108 -20.54 0.13 3.42
C GLU A 108 -19.64 0.11 4.65
N ILE A 109 -18.32 0.14 4.44
CA ILE A 109 -17.36 0.17 5.55
C ILE A 109 -17.43 1.50 6.29
N GLU A 110 -17.53 2.61 5.56
CA GLU A 110 -17.64 3.93 6.18
C GLU A 110 -18.92 4.03 7.03
N ASP A 111 -20.01 3.48 6.55
CA ASP A 111 -21.25 3.42 7.32
C ASP A 111 -21.08 2.59 8.59
N ALA A 112 -20.42 1.46 8.50
CA ALA A 112 -20.16 0.61 9.66
C ALA A 112 -19.31 1.34 10.71
N ARG A 113 -18.28 2.04 10.25
CA ARG A 113 -17.41 2.83 11.14
C ARG A 113 -18.20 3.94 11.82
N ALA A 114 -19.03 4.63 11.07
CA ALA A 114 -19.85 5.71 11.62
C ALA A 114 -20.82 5.18 12.68
N ARG A 115 -21.44 4.02 12.44
CA ARG A 115 -22.34 3.42 13.43
C ARG A 115 -21.60 3.01 14.69
N PHE A 116 -20.43 2.41 14.52
CA PHE A 116 -19.59 2.02 15.67
C PHE A 116 -19.19 3.23 16.50
N ASP A 117 -18.72 4.28 15.84
CA ASP A 117 -18.25 5.49 16.52
C ASP A 117 -19.37 6.15 17.30
N ARG A 118 -20.58 6.18 16.75
CA ARG A 118 -21.74 6.73 17.46
C ARG A 118 -22.08 5.93 18.72
N ARG A 119 -22.03 4.59 18.63
CA ARG A 119 -22.32 3.72 19.79
C ARG A 119 -21.30 3.85 20.90
N ASN A 120 -20.05 4.11 20.52
CA ASN A 120 -18.94 4.14 21.46
C ASN A 120 -18.45 5.54 21.77
N GLU A 121 -19.21 6.55 21.34
CA GLU A 121 -18.93 7.93 21.64
C GLU A 121 -19.09 8.16 23.14
N PRO A 122 -18.13 8.85 23.81
CA PRO A 122 -18.32 9.20 25.21
C PRO A 122 -19.54 10.11 25.33
N ALA A 123 -20.47 9.73 26.20
CA ALA A 123 -21.68 10.50 26.35
C ALA A 123 -21.31 11.88 26.82
N ASP A 124 -21.02 12.63 26.59
CA ASP A 124 -20.78 13.67 26.74
C ASP A 124 -19.74 14.27 27.03
N LEU A 125 -19.45 13.98 26.87
CA LEU A 125 -18.68 14.23 27.13
C LEU A 125 -18.61 15.14 27.57
N PRO A 126 -18.90 15.17 27.93
CA PRO A 126 -18.76 15.81 28.26
C PRO A 126 -18.15 16.37 28.35
N THR A 127 -18.33 16.44 28.38
CA THR A 127 -17.82 16.67 28.52
C THR A 127 -16.94 16.58 28.57
N ASN A 128 -16.74 16.59 28.75
CA ASN A 128 -16.01 16.45 28.91
C ASN A 128 -15.40 16.78 28.66
N ARG A 129 -15.81 17.11 28.52
CA ARG A 129 -15.45 17.48 28.37
C ARG A 129 -15.17 17.86 29.18
N VAL A 130 -15.33 17.97 29.89
CA VAL A 130 -15.24 18.06 30.69
C VAL A 130 -14.98 18.21 31.27
N ALA A 131 -15.17 18.39 31.68
CA ALA A 131 -15.12 18.50 32.32
C ALA A 131 -14.77 18.66 32.61
N ARG A 132 -14.86 18.84 32.59
CA ARG A 132 -14.75 19.05 32.72
C ARG A 132 -14.51 19.33 32.96
#